data_b691c906f96863977039bf9dd34ddf50
#
_entry.id   b691c906f96863977039bf9dd34ddf50
#
_cell.length_a   1.000
_cell.length_b   1.000
_cell.length_c   1.000
_cell.angle_alpha   90.00
_cell.angle_beta   90.00
_cell.angle_gamma   90.00
#
_symmetry.space_group_name_H-M   'P 1'
#
loop_
_entity.id
_entity.type
_entity.pdbx_description
1 polymer ?
#
loop_
_entity_poly.entity_id
_entity_poly.type
_entity_poly.pdbx_seq_one_letter_code
_entity_poly.pdbx_strand_id
1 'polypeptide(L)'
;VYRSDTASDDDKKRQPHLHHLCWNHTTLRALKIDPEVTYLQLGTRDGDEVNSITDVAKMFPDEIINHVEFTRSQGKARASMLPLLRYHSKLRMDMIVAQLADIGILNWNPHAYTLEEGNHRNPDPSQIALKRENDPKGLLNPGKLIGWDNPDYIYDMKGGYHAPQMQVKPCVP
;
A
#
# COMPACT_ATOMS: atom_id res chain seq x y z
N VAL A 1 9.19 0.61 -30.87
CA VAL A 1 9.01 1.50 -29.67
C VAL A 1 7.90 2.48 -29.99
N TYR A 2 6.85 2.51 -29.17
CA TYR A 2 5.74 3.45 -29.31
C TYR A 2 6.19 4.89 -29.00
N ARG A 3 5.83 5.83 -29.85
CA ARG A 3 6.07 7.26 -29.67
C ARG A 3 4.78 7.99 -29.99
N SER A 4 4.26 8.74 -29.01
CA SER A 4 2.97 9.42 -29.12
C SER A 4 2.96 10.56 -30.16
N ASP A 5 4.14 11.15 -30.44
CA ASP A 5 4.32 12.22 -31.43
C ASP A 5 4.28 11.72 -32.87
N THR A 6 4.65 10.45 -33.09
CA THR A 6 4.73 9.84 -34.43
C THR A 6 3.74 8.69 -34.63
N ALA A 7 2.97 8.31 -33.61
CA ALA A 7 2.01 7.23 -33.68
C ALA A 7 0.80 7.60 -34.55
N SER A 8 0.29 6.65 -35.31
CA SER A 8 -0.97 6.78 -36.05
C SER A 8 -2.15 6.94 -35.08
N ASP A 9 -3.27 7.47 -35.59
CA ASP A 9 -4.48 7.59 -34.75
C ASP A 9 -5.02 6.22 -34.33
N ASP A 10 -4.83 5.19 -35.13
CA ASP A 10 -5.18 3.82 -34.78
C ASP A 10 -4.29 3.26 -33.66
N ASP A 11 -2.99 3.53 -33.69
CA ASP A 11 -2.08 3.14 -32.62
C ASP A 11 -2.44 3.87 -31.32
N LYS A 12 -2.75 5.16 -31.38
CA LYS A 12 -3.17 5.94 -30.22
C LYS A 12 -4.46 5.41 -29.59
N LYS A 13 -5.43 4.98 -30.40
CA LYS A 13 -6.68 4.37 -29.92
C LYS A 13 -6.46 3.02 -29.25
N ARG A 14 -5.48 2.23 -29.70
CA ARG A 14 -5.16 0.90 -29.16
C ARG A 14 -4.32 0.96 -27.89
N GLN A 15 -3.58 2.03 -27.69
CA GLN A 15 -2.72 2.17 -26.52
C GLN A 15 -3.48 2.76 -25.33
N PRO A 16 -3.24 2.29 -24.12
CA PRO A 16 -3.75 2.96 -22.94
C PRO A 16 -3.12 4.35 -22.84
N HIS A 17 -3.88 5.31 -22.38
CA HIS A 17 -3.34 6.62 -22.07
C HIS A 17 -2.19 6.49 -21.05
N LEU A 18 -1.07 7.21 -21.28
CA LEU A 18 0.13 7.08 -20.45
C LEU A 18 -0.14 7.30 -18.95
N HIS A 19 -1.06 8.20 -18.61
CA HIS A 19 -1.43 8.42 -17.21
C HIS A 19 -2.05 7.18 -16.54
N HIS A 20 -2.68 6.27 -17.29
CA HIS A 20 -3.17 5.00 -16.74
C HIS A 20 -2.04 4.05 -16.35
N LEU A 21 -0.85 4.20 -16.93
CA LEU A 21 0.31 3.40 -16.58
C LEU A 21 1.04 3.91 -15.33
N CYS A 22 0.76 5.14 -14.92
CA CYS A 22 1.33 5.73 -13.70
C CYS A 22 0.51 5.40 -12.44
N TRP A 23 -0.61 4.68 -12.59
CA TRP A 23 -1.54 4.42 -11.52
C TRP A 23 -1.86 2.93 -11.46
N ASN A 24 -1.57 2.26 -10.40
CA ASN A 24 -1.87 0.84 -10.08
C ASN A 24 -2.58 0.05 -11.23
N HIS A 25 -1.98 0.08 -12.41
CA HIS A 25 -2.58 -0.39 -13.66
C HIS A 25 -2.84 -1.89 -13.67
N THR A 26 -2.01 -2.68 -12.97
CA THR A 26 -2.16 -4.14 -12.87
C THR A 26 -3.45 -4.49 -12.15
N THR A 27 -3.70 -3.89 -10.98
CA THR A 27 -4.93 -4.11 -10.20
C THR A 27 -6.16 -3.64 -10.98
N LEU A 28 -6.11 -2.46 -11.59
CA LEU A 28 -7.24 -1.92 -12.37
C LEU A 28 -7.61 -2.81 -13.57
N ARG A 29 -6.63 -3.48 -14.18
CA ARG A 29 -6.87 -4.45 -15.26
C ARG A 29 -7.41 -5.77 -14.73
N ALA A 30 -6.87 -6.26 -13.62
CA ALA A 30 -7.32 -7.48 -12.98
C ALA A 30 -8.78 -7.39 -12.53
N LEU A 31 -9.19 -6.27 -11.94
CA LEU A 31 -10.57 -6.00 -11.52
C LEU A 31 -11.59 -6.07 -12.66
N LYS A 32 -11.17 -5.86 -13.90
CA LYS A 32 -12.05 -6.03 -15.07
C LYS A 32 -12.35 -7.51 -15.39
N ILE A 33 -11.49 -8.41 -14.92
CA ILE A 33 -11.58 -9.86 -15.17
C ILE A 33 -12.15 -10.55 -13.94
N ASP A 34 -11.68 -10.17 -12.76
CA ASP A 34 -12.08 -10.72 -11.48
C ASP A 34 -12.32 -9.56 -10.49
N PRO A 35 -13.59 -9.24 -10.18
CA PRO A 35 -13.93 -8.15 -9.28
C PRO A 35 -13.61 -8.45 -7.79
N GLU A 36 -13.27 -9.69 -7.44
CA GLU A 36 -12.96 -10.09 -6.08
C GLU A 36 -11.47 -9.93 -5.72
N VAL A 37 -10.65 -9.46 -6.65
CA VAL A 37 -9.25 -9.16 -6.34
C VAL A 37 -9.11 -7.79 -5.69
N THR A 38 -8.15 -7.71 -4.80
CA THR A 38 -7.60 -6.47 -4.25
C THR A 38 -6.09 -6.48 -4.41
N TYR A 39 -5.36 -5.59 -3.74
CA TYR A 39 -3.91 -5.57 -3.81
C TYR A 39 -3.28 -5.24 -2.45
N LEU A 40 -2.03 -5.58 -2.32
CA LEU A 40 -1.17 -5.15 -1.22
C LEU A 40 -0.03 -4.30 -1.78
N GLN A 41 0.63 -3.54 -0.91
CA GLN A 41 1.88 -2.85 -1.22
C GLN A 41 2.95 -3.41 -0.30
N LEU A 42 3.86 -4.18 -0.87
CA LEU A 42 4.87 -4.91 -0.13
C LEU A 42 6.27 -4.44 -0.49
N GLY A 43 7.13 -4.35 0.51
CA GLY A 43 8.56 -4.17 0.34
C GLY A 43 9.30 -5.46 0.63
N THR A 44 10.30 -5.76 -0.19
CA THR A 44 11.18 -6.90 0.04
C THR A 44 12.17 -6.65 1.18
N ARG A 45 12.71 -7.72 1.75
CA ARG A 45 13.85 -7.63 2.66
C ARG A 45 15.07 -7.07 1.91
N ASP A 46 15.82 -6.21 2.57
CA ASP A 46 16.99 -5.53 2.00
C ASP A 46 18.08 -6.52 1.61
N GLY A 47 18.46 -6.51 0.34
CA GLY A 47 19.50 -7.41 -0.20
C GLY A 47 19.07 -8.86 -0.38
N ASP A 48 17.77 -9.16 -0.18
CA ASP A 48 17.17 -10.50 -0.28
C ASP A 48 15.87 -10.46 -1.10
N GLU A 49 15.88 -9.67 -2.16
CA GLU A 49 14.70 -9.38 -2.97
C GLU A 49 14.12 -10.64 -3.62
N VAL A 50 15.00 -11.49 -4.19
CA VAL A 50 14.58 -12.70 -4.91
C VAL A 50 13.94 -13.73 -3.96
N ASN A 51 14.55 -13.96 -2.79
CA ASN A 51 13.96 -14.87 -1.81
C ASN A 51 12.66 -14.31 -1.24
N SER A 52 12.58 -13.00 -0.99
CA SER A 52 11.37 -12.33 -0.55
C SER A 52 10.20 -12.61 -1.51
N ILE A 53 10.41 -12.42 -2.82
CA ILE A 53 9.40 -12.68 -3.85
C ILE A 53 9.01 -14.16 -3.87
N THR A 54 10.01 -15.05 -3.77
CA THR A 54 9.80 -16.50 -3.79
C THR A 54 9.04 -16.98 -2.57
N ASP A 55 9.36 -16.46 -1.39
CA ASP A 55 8.68 -16.82 -0.13
C ASP A 55 7.21 -16.41 -0.17
N VAL A 56 6.89 -15.20 -0.60
CA VAL A 56 5.51 -14.75 -0.78
C VAL A 56 4.74 -15.67 -1.73
N ALA A 57 5.33 -16.04 -2.86
CA ALA A 57 4.70 -16.93 -3.84
C ALA A 57 4.44 -18.34 -3.28
N LYS A 58 5.37 -18.86 -2.47
CA LYS A 58 5.25 -20.18 -1.84
C LYS A 58 4.25 -20.22 -0.69
N MET A 59 4.19 -19.16 0.10
CA MET A 59 3.29 -19.11 1.26
C MET A 59 1.82 -18.99 0.86
N PHE A 60 1.53 -18.31 -0.25
CA PHE A 60 0.16 -17.98 -0.66
C PHE A 60 -0.06 -18.27 -2.15
N PRO A 61 0.16 -19.51 -2.62
CA PRO A 61 0.15 -19.84 -4.05
C PRO A 61 -1.20 -19.60 -4.74
N ASP A 62 -2.31 -19.74 -4.00
CA ASP A 62 -3.67 -19.62 -4.53
C ASP A 62 -4.31 -18.25 -4.26
N GLU A 63 -3.71 -17.46 -3.37
CA GLU A 63 -4.28 -16.20 -2.90
C GLU A 63 -3.52 -14.97 -3.42
N ILE A 64 -2.19 -15.08 -3.63
CA ILE A 64 -1.35 -13.96 -4.05
C ILE A 64 -0.77 -14.22 -5.43
N ILE A 65 -0.98 -13.27 -6.33
CA ILE A 65 -0.33 -13.22 -7.64
C ILE A 65 0.69 -12.08 -7.61
N ASN A 66 1.96 -12.42 -7.65
CA ASN A 66 3.02 -11.43 -7.56
C ASN A 66 3.04 -10.50 -8.78
N HIS A 67 3.06 -9.20 -8.52
CA HIS A 67 3.47 -8.16 -9.44
C HIS A 67 4.65 -7.44 -8.80
N VAL A 68 5.79 -7.39 -9.50
CA VAL A 68 7.05 -6.90 -8.96
C VAL A 68 7.60 -5.81 -9.87
N GLU A 69 7.98 -4.70 -9.27
CA GLU A 69 8.62 -3.59 -9.95
C GLU A 69 10.03 -3.39 -9.39
N PHE A 70 11.02 -3.36 -10.29
CA PHE A 70 12.40 -3.10 -9.90
C PHE A 70 12.73 -1.62 -10.08
N THR A 71 13.27 -1.04 -9.05
CA THR A 71 13.71 0.35 -9.03
C THR A 71 15.16 0.45 -8.61
N ARG A 72 15.78 1.60 -8.87
CA ARG A 72 17.11 1.92 -8.34
C ARG A 72 16.98 2.95 -7.24
N SER A 73 17.40 2.58 -6.04
CA SER A 73 17.43 3.46 -4.89
C SER A 73 18.80 3.41 -4.21
N GLN A 74 19.39 4.56 -3.96
CA GLN A 74 20.71 4.69 -3.31
C GLN A 74 21.80 3.81 -3.96
N GLY A 75 21.79 3.74 -5.32
CA GLY A 75 22.77 2.96 -6.08
C GLY A 75 22.51 1.45 -6.13
N LYS A 76 21.51 0.93 -5.42
CA LYS A 76 21.16 -0.50 -5.37
C LYS A 76 19.86 -0.78 -6.12
N ALA A 77 19.76 -1.97 -6.72
CA ALA A 77 18.47 -2.47 -7.18
C ALA A 77 17.59 -2.82 -5.99
N ARG A 78 16.31 -2.44 -6.08
CA ARG A 78 15.29 -2.72 -5.08
C ARG A 78 14.07 -3.29 -5.77
N ALA A 79 13.37 -4.18 -5.11
CA ALA A 79 12.10 -4.67 -5.58
C ALA A 79 10.98 -4.15 -4.70
N SER A 80 9.96 -3.59 -5.33
CA SER A 80 8.67 -3.27 -4.72
C SER A 80 7.63 -4.19 -5.30
N MET A 81 6.70 -4.65 -4.48
CA MET A 81 5.68 -5.58 -4.90
C MET A 81 4.30 -4.92 -4.76
N LEU A 82 3.50 -5.02 -5.81
CA LEU A 82 2.10 -4.63 -5.85
C LEU A 82 1.25 -5.87 -6.19
N PRO A 83 1.34 -6.94 -5.37
CA PRO A 83 0.68 -8.18 -5.69
C PRO A 83 -0.84 -8.04 -5.68
N LEU A 84 -1.48 -8.80 -6.56
CA LEU A 84 -2.92 -9.02 -6.49
C LEU A 84 -3.22 -10.02 -5.39
N LEU A 85 -4.23 -9.72 -4.59
CA LEU A 85 -4.73 -10.60 -3.54
C LEU A 85 -6.17 -11.00 -3.88
N ARG A 86 -6.47 -12.29 -3.91
CA ARG A 86 -7.85 -12.77 -3.93
C ARG A 86 -8.49 -12.51 -2.58
N TYR A 87 -9.46 -11.61 -2.58
CA TYR A 87 -10.07 -11.15 -1.35
C TYR A 87 -11.17 -12.09 -0.88
N HIS A 88 -10.99 -12.68 0.30
CA HIS A 88 -12.01 -13.52 0.93
C HIS A 88 -12.72 -12.79 2.08
N SER A 89 -11.94 -12.15 2.93
CA SER A 89 -12.44 -11.36 4.06
C SER A 89 -11.35 -10.45 4.61
N LYS A 90 -11.75 -9.42 5.36
CA LYS A 90 -10.79 -8.58 6.07
C LYS A 90 -9.94 -9.37 7.05
N LEU A 91 -10.54 -10.31 7.79
CA LEU A 91 -9.80 -11.15 8.73
C LEU A 91 -8.71 -11.97 8.02
N ARG A 92 -9.02 -12.58 6.86
CA ARG A 92 -8.03 -13.35 6.10
C ARG A 92 -6.92 -12.45 5.58
N MET A 93 -7.24 -11.27 5.07
CA MET A 93 -6.24 -10.29 4.62
C MET A 93 -5.33 -9.87 5.77
N ASP A 94 -5.88 -9.57 6.95
CA ASP A 94 -5.09 -9.20 8.14
C ASP A 94 -4.16 -10.34 8.59
N MET A 95 -4.61 -11.60 8.51
CA MET A 95 -3.77 -12.77 8.79
C MET A 95 -2.61 -12.90 7.79
N ILE A 96 -2.87 -12.70 6.51
CA ILE A 96 -1.83 -12.71 5.46
C ILE A 96 -0.79 -11.62 5.75
N VAL A 97 -1.24 -10.41 6.04
CA VAL A 97 -0.36 -9.28 6.39
C VAL A 97 0.51 -9.59 7.60
N ALA A 98 -0.07 -10.19 8.65
CA ALA A 98 0.68 -10.59 9.84
C ALA A 98 1.74 -11.66 9.51
N GLN A 99 1.40 -12.70 8.76
CA GLN A 99 2.33 -13.74 8.34
C GLN A 99 3.46 -13.21 7.46
N LEU A 100 3.17 -12.23 6.58
CA LEU A 100 4.20 -11.55 5.80
C LEU A 100 5.16 -10.74 6.68
N ALA A 101 4.64 -10.07 7.71
CA ALA A 101 5.45 -9.34 8.67
C ALA A 101 6.37 -10.26 9.47
N ASP A 102 5.90 -11.47 9.86
CA ASP A 102 6.69 -12.47 10.60
C ASP A 102 7.93 -12.92 9.82
N ILE A 103 7.87 -12.91 8.49
CA ILE A 103 9.04 -13.23 7.63
C ILE A 103 9.81 -11.98 7.16
N GLY A 104 9.53 -10.81 7.74
CA GLY A 104 10.23 -9.56 7.45
C GLY A 104 9.84 -8.88 6.14
N ILE A 105 8.70 -9.23 5.56
CA ILE A 105 8.14 -8.52 4.40
C ILE A 105 7.40 -7.27 4.92
N LEU A 106 7.83 -6.10 4.45
CA LEU A 106 7.15 -4.86 4.78
C LEU A 106 5.80 -4.79 4.08
N ASN A 107 4.78 -4.35 4.78
CA ASN A 107 3.48 -4.05 4.19
C ASN A 107 3.11 -2.59 4.43
N TRP A 108 2.90 -1.85 3.36
CA TRP A 108 2.34 -0.51 3.38
C TRP A 108 0.85 -0.63 3.08
N ASN A 109 0.06 -0.80 4.14
CA ASN A 109 -1.36 -1.11 4.00
C ASN A 109 -2.13 0.02 3.29
N PRO A 110 -2.50 -0.13 2.00
CA PRO A 110 -3.23 0.89 1.26
C PRO A 110 -4.71 0.95 1.66
N HIS A 111 -5.17 0.00 2.46
CA HIS A 111 -6.56 -0.11 2.91
C HIS A 111 -6.77 0.48 4.31
N ALA A 112 -5.73 1.04 4.92
CA ALA A 112 -5.86 1.73 6.20
C ALA A 112 -6.63 3.03 6.04
N TYR A 113 -7.49 3.32 7.03
CA TYR A 113 -8.29 4.55 7.02
C TYR A 113 -7.47 5.76 7.46
N THR A 114 -6.60 5.57 8.46
CA THR A 114 -5.74 6.62 9.00
C THR A 114 -4.29 6.42 8.59
N LEU A 115 -3.48 7.47 8.64
CA LEU A 115 -2.06 7.39 8.30
C LEU A 115 -1.29 6.56 9.32
N GLU A 116 -1.66 6.64 10.60
CA GLU A 116 -1.03 5.89 11.68
C GLU A 116 -1.21 4.37 11.52
N GLU A 117 -2.34 3.94 10.93
CA GLU A 117 -2.63 2.53 10.67
C GLU A 117 -2.00 2.04 9.36
N GLY A 118 -1.60 2.95 8.47
CA GLY A 118 -1.11 2.63 7.12
C GLY A 118 0.30 2.07 7.06
N ASN A 119 1.08 2.21 8.13
CA ASN A 119 2.43 1.68 8.32
C ASN A 119 3.47 2.12 7.26
N HIS A 120 3.16 3.10 6.44
CA HIS A 120 4.10 3.57 5.42
C HIS A 120 5.16 4.52 5.99
N ARG A 121 4.73 5.45 6.78
CA ARG A 121 5.51 6.35 7.62
C ARG A 121 4.58 6.79 8.72
N ASN A 122 4.83 6.35 9.93
CA ASN A 122 4.05 6.86 11.04
C ASN A 122 4.17 8.38 11.05
N PRO A 123 3.06 9.13 11.01
CA PRO A 123 3.11 10.56 11.19
C PRO A 123 3.81 10.83 12.51
N ASP A 124 4.79 11.70 12.49
CA ASP A 124 5.46 12.12 13.70
C ASP A 124 4.83 13.41 14.26
N PRO A 125 5.16 13.78 15.51
CA PRO A 125 4.64 15.00 16.10
C PRO A 125 4.91 16.27 15.28
N SER A 126 5.97 16.30 14.47
CA SER A 126 6.30 17.46 13.63
C SER A 126 5.29 17.63 12.49
N GLN A 127 4.78 16.54 11.93
CA GLN A 127 3.74 16.58 10.90
C GLN A 127 2.41 17.09 11.46
N ILE A 128 2.08 16.70 12.69
CA ILE A 128 0.90 17.23 13.39
C ILE A 128 1.06 18.72 13.69
N ALA A 129 2.24 19.16 14.14
CA ALA A 129 2.52 20.56 14.36
C ALA A 129 2.37 21.38 13.07
N LEU A 130 2.95 20.88 11.97
CA LEU A 130 2.83 21.49 10.64
C LEU A 130 1.36 21.57 10.19
N LYS A 131 0.57 20.52 10.43
CA LYS A 131 -0.86 20.54 10.11
C LYS A 131 -1.60 21.60 10.96
N ARG A 132 -1.31 21.72 12.25
CA ARG A 132 -1.94 22.73 13.12
C ARG A 132 -1.63 24.15 12.65
N GLU A 133 -0.43 24.39 12.13
CA GLU A 133 -0.02 25.69 11.60
C GLU A 133 -0.74 26.02 10.27
N ASN A 134 -0.80 25.06 9.34
CA ASN A 134 -1.24 25.33 7.97
C ASN A 134 -2.72 24.98 7.73
N ASP A 135 -3.32 24.19 8.59
CA ASP A 135 -4.73 23.78 8.52
C ASP A 135 -5.39 23.82 9.92
N PRO A 136 -5.41 24.97 10.58
CA PRO A 136 -5.86 25.09 11.99
C PRO A 136 -7.31 24.68 12.20
N LYS A 137 -8.11 24.62 11.14
CA LYS A 137 -9.52 24.18 11.20
C LYS A 137 -9.71 22.70 10.86
N GLY A 138 -8.64 21.97 10.48
CA GLY A 138 -8.70 20.56 10.13
C GLY A 138 -9.53 20.24 8.90
N LEU A 139 -9.59 21.15 7.91
CA LEU A 139 -10.43 21.02 6.72
C LEU A 139 -9.83 20.08 5.66
N LEU A 140 -8.50 19.90 5.67
CA LEU A 140 -7.79 19.04 4.73
C LEU A 140 -7.72 17.62 5.28
N ASN A 141 -8.27 16.66 4.53
CA ASN A 141 -8.27 15.23 4.88
C ASN A 141 -8.78 14.98 6.33
N PRO A 142 -9.99 15.38 6.68
CA PRO A 142 -10.54 15.19 8.02
C PRO A 142 -10.62 13.68 8.36
N GLY A 143 -10.35 13.34 9.63
CA GLY A 143 -10.39 11.96 10.12
C GLY A 143 -9.27 11.04 9.61
N LYS A 144 -8.19 11.59 8.99
CA LYS A 144 -7.07 10.80 8.45
C LYS A 144 -5.84 10.76 9.34
N LEU A 145 -5.85 11.51 10.44
CA LEU A 145 -4.75 11.59 11.40
C LEU A 145 -5.31 11.40 12.82
N ILE A 146 -5.00 10.26 13.44
CA ILE A 146 -5.44 9.96 14.81
C ILE A 146 -4.91 11.02 15.78
N GLY A 147 -3.63 11.39 15.67
CA GLY A 147 -3.02 12.38 16.54
C GLY A 147 -3.52 13.83 16.33
N TRP A 148 -4.22 14.11 15.23
CA TRP A 148 -4.93 15.36 15.06
C TRP A 148 -6.24 15.37 15.87
N ASP A 149 -7.01 14.27 15.76
CA ASP A 149 -8.31 14.12 16.37
C ASP A 149 -8.21 13.79 17.88
N ASN A 150 -7.10 13.19 18.30
CA ASN A 150 -6.79 12.83 19.68
C ASN A 150 -5.44 13.43 20.11
N PRO A 151 -5.41 14.57 20.81
CA PRO A 151 -4.17 15.20 21.28
C PRO A 151 -3.32 14.34 22.23
N ASP A 152 -3.95 13.37 22.91
CA ASP A 152 -3.28 12.46 23.84
C ASP A 152 -2.73 11.20 23.16
N TYR A 153 -2.82 11.10 21.83
CA TYR A 153 -2.29 9.98 21.08
C TYR A 153 -0.77 9.91 21.18
N ILE A 154 -0.27 8.76 21.62
CA ILE A 154 1.17 8.50 21.75
C ILE A 154 1.66 7.81 20.48
N TYR A 155 2.57 8.48 19.78
CA TYR A 155 3.20 7.92 18.59
C TYR A 155 4.24 6.87 18.98
N ASP A 156 4.14 5.66 18.42
CA ASP A 156 5.20 4.68 18.51
C ASP A 156 6.32 5.01 17.51
N MET A 157 7.36 5.66 17.99
CA MET A 157 8.52 6.07 17.17
C MET A 157 9.43 4.90 16.79
N LYS A 158 9.18 3.69 17.27
CA LYS A 158 10.04 2.52 17.02
C LYS A 158 9.69 1.75 15.76
N GLY A 159 8.68 2.20 15.01
CA GLY A 159 8.46 1.78 13.61
C GLY A 159 8.36 0.27 13.38
N GLY A 160 7.75 -0.47 14.27
CA GLY A 160 7.36 -1.85 14.05
C GLY A 160 5.88 -1.91 13.69
N TYR A 161 5.51 -2.78 12.76
CA TYR A 161 4.11 -3.13 12.52
C TYR A 161 3.52 -3.68 13.83
N HIS A 162 2.72 -2.89 14.49
CA HIS A 162 1.83 -3.39 15.52
C HIS A 162 0.50 -3.66 14.84
N ALA A 163 0.10 -4.93 14.84
CA ALA A 163 -1.26 -5.28 14.45
C ALA A 163 -2.23 -4.36 15.20
N PRO A 164 -3.17 -3.70 14.50
CA PRO A 164 -4.10 -2.81 15.16
C PRO A 164 -4.81 -3.60 16.26
N GLN A 165 -4.64 -3.18 17.52
CA GLN A 165 -5.50 -3.66 18.58
C GLN A 165 -6.90 -3.25 18.15
N MET A 166 -7.73 -4.22 17.83
CA MET A 166 -9.14 -4.00 17.47
C MET A 166 -9.86 -3.32 18.64
N GLN A 167 -9.79 -2.03 18.69
CA GLN A 167 -10.81 -1.26 19.40
C GLN A 167 -12.00 -1.17 18.45
N VAL A 168 -12.86 -2.15 18.54
CA VAL A 168 -14.20 -2.08 17.95
C VAL A 168 -14.90 -0.91 18.63
N LYS A 169 -14.89 0.26 17.98
CA LYS A 169 -15.80 1.33 18.39
C LYS A 169 -17.22 0.81 18.13
N PRO A 170 -18.11 0.81 19.13
CA PRO A 170 -19.51 0.49 18.87
C PRO A 170 -20.06 1.51 17.87
N CYS A 171 -20.72 1.02 16.81
CA CYS A 171 -21.54 1.87 15.97
C CYS A 171 -22.55 2.58 16.88
N VAL A 172 -22.40 3.88 17.02
CA VAL A 172 -23.44 4.71 17.64
C VAL A 172 -24.55 4.85 16.59
N PRO A 173 -25.81 4.59 16.97
CA PRO A 173 -26.97 4.64 16.08
C PRO A 173 -27.25 6.04 15.54
#